data_ab11eb74317d89d0f285a657734ca28b
#
_entry.id   ab11eb74317d89d0f285a657734ca28b
#
_cell.length_a   1.000
_cell.length_b   1.000
_cell.length_c   1.000
_cell.angle_alpha   90.00
_cell.angle_beta   90.00
_cell.angle_gamma   90.00
#
_symmetry.space_group_name_H-M   'P 1'
#
loop_
_entity.id
_entity.type
_entity.pdbx_description
1 polymer ?
#
loop_
_entity_poly.entity_id
_entity_poly.type
_entity_poly.pdbx_seq_one_letter_code
_entity_poly.pdbx_strand_id
1 'polypeptide(L)'
;MAVTSEARTHWTGSLIEGSGTTTLASSGAGEFPVTWAARSEGKTGLTNPEELMGAAHSACYSMALSHALAGAGTAPTSLDVTAAVTFVPGEGVTGSHLLVSAEIPGMDDATFQTFAEEAKANCPISKALSGVSITLEASLR
;
A
#
# COMPACT_ATOMS: atom_id res chain seq x y z
N MET A 1 5.19 -15.06 18.05
CA MET A 1 6.44 -15.20 17.27
C MET A 1 6.58 -13.98 16.38
N ALA A 2 7.74 -13.32 16.35
CA ALA A 2 8.01 -12.20 15.44
C ALA A 2 8.51 -12.73 14.09
N VAL A 3 8.06 -12.12 13.00
CA VAL A 3 8.56 -12.36 11.65
C VAL A 3 9.22 -11.09 11.15
N THR A 4 10.47 -11.22 10.69
CA THR A 4 11.22 -10.10 10.12
C THR A 4 11.37 -10.33 8.62
N SER A 5 11.07 -9.30 7.83
CA SER A 5 11.27 -9.29 6.39
C SER A 5 12.23 -8.16 6.02
N GLU A 6 13.14 -8.44 5.10
CA GLU A 6 14.20 -7.53 4.71
C GLU A 6 14.11 -7.17 3.24
N ALA A 7 14.32 -5.90 2.95
CA ALA A 7 14.64 -5.38 1.63
C ALA A 7 15.92 -4.56 1.73
N ARG A 8 16.68 -4.47 0.66
CA ARG A 8 17.92 -3.71 0.60
C ARG A 8 18.00 -2.88 -0.66
N THR A 9 18.71 -1.78 -0.59
CA THR A 9 19.03 -0.95 -1.76
C THR A 9 20.52 -0.71 -1.83
N HIS A 10 21.09 -0.94 -3.02
CA HIS A 10 22.43 -0.47 -3.36
C HIS A 10 22.29 0.80 -4.21
N TRP A 11 22.94 1.87 -3.79
CA TRP A 11 22.90 3.17 -4.47
C TRP A 11 24.31 3.62 -4.85
N THR A 12 24.45 4.22 -6.03
CA THR A 12 25.71 4.80 -6.51
C THR A 12 25.50 6.22 -7.01
N GLY A 13 26.42 7.11 -6.70
CA GLY A 13 26.42 8.49 -7.18
C GLY A 13 25.59 9.46 -6.35
N SER A 14 25.43 10.65 -6.87
CA SER A 14 24.63 11.74 -6.25
C SER A 14 23.15 11.43 -6.30
N LEU A 15 22.35 12.26 -5.64
CA LEU A 15 20.88 12.13 -5.72
C LEU A 15 20.36 12.30 -7.16
N ILE A 16 20.87 13.30 -7.86
CA ILE A 16 20.32 13.70 -9.18
C ILE A 16 20.83 12.79 -10.31
N GLU A 17 22.12 12.46 -10.29
CA GLU A 17 22.76 11.67 -11.35
C GLU A 17 22.92 10.21 -11.02
N GLY A 18 22.73 9.85 -9.73
CA GLY A 18 22.88 8.49 -9.24
C GLY A 18 21.70 7.59 -9.57
N SER A 19 21.88 6.33 -9.26
CA SER A 19 20.85 5.30 -9.40
C SER A 19 21.08 4.18 -8.38
N GLY A 20 20.03 3.43 -8.13
CA GLY A 20 20.08 2.29 -7.23
C GLY A 20 19.30 1.09 -7.75
N THR A 21 19.44 0.00 -7.03
CA THR A 21 18.64 -1.21 -7.18
C THR A 21 18.10 -1.62 -5.84
N THR A 22 16.78 -1.70 -5.74
CA THR A 22 16.07 -2.19 -4.55
C THR A 22 15.72 -3.65 -4.75
N THR A 23 16.08 -4.48 -3.77
CA THR A 23 15.87 -5.94 -3.80
C THR A 23 14.96 -6.34 -2.65
N LEU A 24 13.94 -7.14 -2.92
CA LEU A 24 13.11 -7.80 -1.90
C LEU A 24 13.87 -9.04 -1.40
N ALA A 25 14.75 -8.83 -0.42
CA ALA A 25 15.78 -9.80 -0.05
C ALA A 25 15.21 -11.07 0.60
N SER A 26 14.22 -10.95 1.50
CA SER A 26 13.66 -12.09 2.21
C SER A 26 12.92 -13.06 1.30
N SER A 27 12.17 -12.55 0.35
CA SER A 27 11.35 -13.38 -0.58
C SER A 27 12.09 -13.75 -1.86
N GLY A 28 13.06 -12.93 -2.29
CA GLY A 28 13.65 -13.02 -3.62
C GLY A 28 12.67 -12.69 -4.75
N ALA A 29 11.55 -12.03 -4.43
CA ALA A 29 10.46 -11.81 -5.37
C ALA A 29 10.77 -10.82 -6.49
N GLY A 30 11.80 -9.98 -6.32
CA GLY A 30 12.20 -9.07 -7.39
C GLY A 30 13.31 -8.10 -7.00
N GLU A 31 13.84 -7.48 -8.04
CA GLU A 31 14.80 -6.38 -8.00
C GLU A 31 14.28 -5.25 -8.90
N PHE A 32 14.39 -4.03 -8.43
CA PHE A 32 13.81 -2.85 -9.07
C PHE A 32 14.82 -1.72 -9.16
N PRO A 33 15.09 -1.19 -10.36
CA PRO A 33 15.89 0.01 -10.49
C PRO A 33 15.13 1.21 -9.93
N VAL A 34 15.86 2.09 -9.24
CA VAL A 34 15.31 3.31 -8.63
C VAL A 34 16.19 4.52 -8.94
N THR A 35 15.56 5.65 -9.22
CA THR A 35 16.23 6.93 -9.48
C THR A 35 15.45 8.06 -8.81
N TRP A 36 16.13 9.20 -8.59
CA TRP A 36 15.44 10.40 -8.11
C TRP A 36 14.39 10.89 -9.10
N ALA A 37 14.69 10.86 -10.39
CA ALA A 37 13.75 11.29 -11.44
C ALA A 37 12.47 10.43 -11.48
N ALA A 38 12.56 9.13 -11.21
CA ALA A 38 11.37 8.27 -11.09
C ALA A 38 10.47 8.69 -9.91
N ARG A 39 11.07 9.18 -8.83
CA ARG A 39 10.33 9.66 -7.65
C ARG A 39 9.76 11.06 -7.84
N SER A 40 10.57 12.01 -8.31
CA SER A 40 10.23 13.44 -8.36
C SER A 40 9.46 13.85 -9.61
N GLU A 41 9.63 13.14 -10.71
CA GLU A 41 9.05 13.47 -12.02
C GLU A 41 7.99 12.47 -12.50
N GLY A 42 7.78 11.38 -11.75
CA GLY A 42 6.80 10.36 -12.11
C GLY A 42 7.16 9.61 -13.39
N LYS A 43 8.45 9.35 -13.64
CA LYS A 43 8.88 8.60 -14.84
C LYS A 43 8.25 7.22 -14.89
N THR A 44 7.55 6.93 -15.97
CA THR A 44 6.96 5.62 -16.23
C THR A 44 8.03 4.57 -16.51
N GLY A 45 7.78 3.32 -16.08
CA GLY A 45 8.67 2.18 -16.28
C GLY A 45 9.70 1.95 -15.18
N LEU A 46 9.80 2.85 -14.20
CA LEU A 46 10.60 2.67 -12.99
C LEU A 46 9.72 2.82 -11.76
N THR A 47 9.93 1.98 -10.76
CA THR A 47 9.28 2.13 -9.46
C THR A 47 9.93 3.22 -8.62
N ASN A 48 9.28 3.56 -7.51
CA ASN A 48 9.75 4.52 -6.53
C ASN A 48 9.34 4.09 -5.11
N PRO A 49 9.85 4.73 -4.06
CA PRO A 49 9.49 4.38 -2.69
C PRO A 49 7.99 4.45 -2.41
N GLU A 50 7.28 5.40 -2.99
CA GLU A 50 5.85 5.61 -2.77
C GLU A 50 5.01 4.47 -3.37
N GLU A 51 5.37 3.98 -4.56
CA GLU A 51 4.73 2.81 -5.16
C GLU A 51 4.96 1.54 -4.32
N LEU A 52 6.16 1.35 -3.78
CA LEU A 52 6.47 0.25 -2.88
C LEU A 52 5.69 0.35 -1.55
N MET A 53 5.53 1.56 -1.01
CA MET A 53 4.64 1.81 0.15
C MET A 53 3.19 1.51 -0.19
N GLY A 54 2.73 1.91 -1.37
CA GLY A 54 1.39 1.61 -1.87
C GLY A 54 1.14 0.11 -2.01
N ALA A 55 2.12 -0.62 -2.53
CA ALA A 55 2.05 -2.08 -2.61
C ALA A 55 1.92 -2.72 -1.22
N ALA A 56 2.71 -2.29 -0.25
CA ALA A 56 2.62 -2.75 1.12
C ALA A 56 1.26 -2.40 1.76
N HIS A 57 0.79 -1.16 1.57
CA HIS A 57 -0.46 -0.69 2.16
C HIS A 57 -1.68 -1.38 1.57
N SER A 58 -1.77 -1.50 0.25
CA SER A 58 -2.88 -2.20 -0.42
C SER A 58 -2.95 -3.68 -0.05
N ALA A 59 -1.81 -4.37 0.00
CA ALA A 59 -1.75 -5.77 0.41
C ALA A 59 -2.19 -5.98 1.86
N CYS A 60 -1.66 -5.18 2.78
CA CYS A 60 -1.98 -5.27 4.21
C CYS A 60 -3.46 -4.93 4.47
N TYR A 61 -3.98 -3.88 3.85
CA TYR A 61 -5.39 -3.51 3.95
C TYR A 61 -6.31 -4.63 3.45
N SER A 62 -6.00 -5.22 2.30
CA SER A 62 -6.77 -6.35 1.74
C SER A 62 -6.83 -7.52 2.71
N MET A 63 -5.70 -7.87 3.33
CA MET A 63 -5.64 -8.93 4.34
C MET A 63 -6.47 -8.59 5.59
N ALA A 64 -6.38 -7.35 6.07
CA ALA A 64 -7.13 -6.88 7.24
C ALA A 64 -8.65 -6.91 6.99
N LEU A 65 -9.09 -6.39 5.84
CA LEU A 65 -10.51 -6.39 5.46
C LEU A 65 -11.03 -7.81 5.25
N SER A 66 -10.30 -8.65 4.52
CA SER A 66 -10.66 -10.06 4.30
C SER A 66 -10.78 -10.83 5.62
N HIS A 67 -9.85 -10.62 6.55
CA HIS A 67 -9.89 -11.25 7.87
C HIS A 67 -11.13 -10.83 8.67
N ALA A 68 -11.44 -9.53 8.70
CA ALA A 68 -12.59 -9.01 9.42
C ALA A 68 -13.91 -9.56 8.85
N LEU A 69 -14.06 -9.53 7.52
CA LEU A 69 -15.24 -10.07 6.82
C LEU A 69 -15.41 -11.56 7.05
N ALA A 70 -14.34 -12.35 6.94
CA ALA A 70 -14.38 -13.78 7.18
C ALA A 70 -14.74 -14.11 8.64
N GLY A 71 -14.23 -13.34 9.60
CA GLY A 71 -14.57 -13.46 11.01
C GLY A 71 -16.05 -13.22 11.30
N ALA A 72 -16.72 -12.39 10.49
CA ALA A 72 -18.16 -12.15 10.55
C ALA A 72 -18.99 -13.15 9.73
N GLY A 73 -18.35 -14.14 9.12
CA GLY A 73 -19.03 -15.16 8.29
C GLY A 73 -19.36 -14.70 6.86
N THR A 74 -18.80 -13.59 6.41
CA THR A 74 -19.04 -12.96 5.10
C THR A 74 -17.75 -12.76 4.32
N ALA A 75 -16.97 -13.83 4.15
CA ALA A 75 -15.73 -13.75 3.38
C ALA A 75 -15.97 -13.16 1.98
N PRO A 76 -15.11 -12.24 1.51
CA PRO A 76 -15.29 -11.65 0.19
C PRO A 76 -15.01 -12.67 -0.92
N THR A 77 -15.73 -12.56 -2.03
CA THR A 77 -15.38 -13.29 -3.25
C THR A 77 -14.11 -12.70 -3.85
N SER A 78 -14.00 -11.37 -3.86
CA SER A 78 -12.80 -10.66 -4.31
C SER A 78 -12.72 -9.25 -3.73
N LEU A 79 -11.50 -8.75 -3.62
CA LEU A 79 -11.17 -7.39 -3.24
C LEU A 79 -10.16 -6.82 -4.24
N ASP A 80 -10.46 -5.68 -4.82
CA ASP A 80 -9.49 -4.88 -5.57
C ASP A 80 -9.18 -3.63 -4.76
N VAL A 81 -7.93 -3.49 -4.36
CA VAL A 81 -7.46 -2.40 -3.50
C VAL A 81 -6.29 -1.68 -4.14
N THR A 82 -6.44 -0.38 -4.30
CA THR A 82 -5.35 0.51 -4.71
C THR A 82 -4.99 1.41 -3.53
N ALA A 83 -3.71 1.61 -3.27
CA ALA A 83 -3.20 2.61 -2.36
C ALA A 83 -2.35 3.62 -3.15
N ALA A 84 -2.85 4.83 -3.28
CA ALA A 84 -2.14 5.93 -3.93
C ALA A 84 -1.39 6.75 -2.88
N VAL A 85 -0.07 6.61 -2.86
CA VAL A 85 0.82 7.31 -1.92
C VAL A 85 1.39 8.54 -2.61
N THR A 86 1.22 9.70 -1.99
CA THR A 86 1.62 11.00 -2.55
C THR A 86 2.92 11.49 -1.94
N PHE A 87 3.88 11.83 -2.78
CA PHE A 87 5.13 12.50 -2.42
C PHE A 87 5.12 13.94 -2.95
N VAL A 88 5.47 14.88 -2.09
CA VAL A 88 5.64 16.29 -2.43
C VAL A 88 7.09 16.69 -2.13
N PRO A 89 7.89 17.08 -3.16
CA PRO A 89 9.25 17.54 -2.92
C PRO A 89 9.29 18.69 -1.90
N GLY A 90 10.15 18.57 -0.87
CA GLY A 90 10.23 19.53 0.21
C GLY A 90 9.30 19.28 1.40
N GLU A 91 8.21 18.52 1.21
CA GLU A 91 7.28 18.15 2.28
C GLU A 91 7.42 16.66 2.68
N GLY A 92 7.73 15.80 1.71
CA GLY A 92 7.82 14.36 1.91
C GLY A 92 6.56 13.62 1.48
N VAL A 93 6.31 12.47 2.10
CA VAL A 93 5.07 11.71 1.89
C VAL A 93 3.95 12.38 2.66
N THR A 94 2.90 12.79 1.95
CA THR A 94 1.81 13.60 2.52
C THR A 94 0.53 12.78 2.79
N GLY A 95 0.35 11.64 2.15
CA GLY A 95 -0.82 10.81 2.37
C GLY A 95 -0.81 9.50 1.60
N SER A 96 -1.75 8.64 1.98
CA SER A 96 -2.11 7.41 1.28
C SER A 96 -3.62 7.35 1.10
N HIS A 97 -4.08 7.31 -0.15
CA HIS A 97 -5.50 7.16 -0.48
C HIS A 97 -5.80 5.71 -0.86
N LEU A 98 -6.71 5.08 -0.10
CA LEU A 98 -7.20 3.73 -0.37
C LEU A 98 -8.46 3.79 -1.23
N LEU A 99 -8.42 3.13 -2.38
CA LEU A 99 -9.58 2.90 -3.24
C LEU A 99 -9.88 1.40 -3.23
N VAL A 100 -11.09 1.03 -2.82
CA VAL A 100 -11.50 -0.36 -2.59
C VAL A 100 -12.75 -0.67 -3.40
N SER A 101 -12.71 -1.76 -4.17
CA SER A 101 -13.87 -2.35 -4.83
C SER A 101 -14.00 -3.81 -4.39
N ALA A 102 -15.14 -4.17 -3.81
CA ALA A 102 -15.34 -5.46 -3.19
C ALA A 102 -16.56 -6.20 -3.76
N GLU A 103 -16.42 -7.52 -3.90
CA GLU A 103 -17.52 -8.43 -4.18
C GLU A 103 -17.79 -9.29 -2.95
N ILE A 104 -18.91 -9.00 -2.26
CA ILE A 104 -19.29 -9.68 -1.01
C ILE A 104 -20.79 -10.02 -1.12
N PRO A 105 -21.13 -11.27 -1.47
CA PRO A 105 -22.52 -11.64 -1.66
C PRO A 105 -23.37 -11.41 -0.41
N GLY A 106 -24.52 -10.74 -0.59
CA GLY A 106 -25.49 -10.52 0.47
C GLY A 106 -25.18 -9.41 1.47
N MET A 107 -24.06 -8.67 1.28
CA MET A 107 -23.72 -7.54 2.14
C MET A 107 -24.36 -6.25 1.65
N ASP A 108 -24.95 -5.49 2.57
CA ASP A 108 -25.40 -4.11 2.29
C ASP A 108 -24.24 -3.10 2.40
N ASP A 109 -24.41 -1.96 1.72
CA ASP A 109 -23.37 -0.95 1.65
C ASP A 109 -23.03 -0.35 3.02
N ALA A 110 -24.01 -0.06 3.88
CA ALA A 110 -23.77 0.54 5.19
C ALA A 110 -22.91 -0.37 6.08
N THR A 111 -23.18 -1.67 6.07
CA THR A 111 -22.37 -2.68 6.79
C THR A 111 -20.97 -2.75 6.18
N PHE A 112 -20.86 -2.76 4.86
CA PHE A 112 -19.55 -2.76 4.17
C PHE A 112 -18.70 -1.56 4.53
N GLN A 113 -19.29 -0.34 4.53
CA GLN A 113 -18.55 0.88 4.90
C GLN A 113 -17.98 0.79 6.32
N THR A 114 -18.72 0.19 7.25
CA THR A 114 -18.23 -0.03 8.62
C THR A 114 -16.99 -0.93 8.64
N PHE A 115 -17.03 -2.07 7.95
CA PHE A 115 -15.87 -2.96 7.83
C PHE A 115 -14.67 -2.28 7.14
N ALA A 116 -14.93 -1.52 6.09
CA ALA A 116 -13.90 -0.82 5.33
C ALA A 116 -13.16 0.23 6.19
N GLU A 117 -13.90 1.02 6.97
CA GLU A 117 -13.31 2.01 7.90
C GLU A 117 -12.57 1.35 9.07
N GLU A 118 -13.11 0.28 9.64
CA GLU A 118 -12.43 -0.47 10.70
C GLU A 118 -11.14 -1.12 10.20
N ALA A 119 -11.14 -1.68 8.99
CA ALA A 119 -9.94 -2.23 8.36
C ALA A 119 -8.87 -1.15 8.13
N LYS A 120 -9.27 0.07 7.70
CA LYS A 120 -8.36 1.21 7.58
C LYS A 120 -7.71 1.55 8.92
N ALA A 121 -8.46 1.59 10.00
CA ALA A 121 -7.95 1.92 11.32
C ALA A 121 -7.06 0.82 11.91
N ASN A 122 -7.35 -0.45 11.62
CA ASN A 122 -6.70 -1.59 12.25
C ASN A 122 -5.57 -2.21 11.42
N CYS A 123 -5.49 -1.92 10.12
CA CYS A 123 -4.41 -2.40 9.26
C CYS A 123 -3.04 -2.00 9.84
N PRO A 124 -2.12 -2.96 10.05
CA PRO A 124 -0.79 -2.68 10.61
C PRO A 124 0.01 -1.63 9.83
N ILE A 125 -0.09 -1.61 8.51
CA ILE A 125 0.59 -0.59 7.67
C ILE A 125 -0.08 0.78 7.82
N SER A 126 -1.41 0.86 7.92
CA SER A 126 -2.09 2.11 8.27
C SER A 126 -1.59 2.68 9.58
N LYS A 127 -1.41 1.83 10.60
CA LYS A 127 -0.85 2.25 11.90
C LYS A 127 0.60 2.74 11.77
N ALA A 128 1.42 2.06 10.97
CA ALA A 128 2.79 2.48 10.68
C ALA A 128 2.83 3.83 9.94
N LEU A 129 1.84 4.11 9.09
CA LEU A 129 1.69 5.36 8.34
C LEU A 129 0.88 6.43 9.09
N SER A 130 0.75 6.34 10.40
CA SER A 130 -0.07 7.27 11.21
C SER A 130 0.43 8.74 11.18
N GLY A 131 1.65 8.97 10.71
CA GLY A 131 2.20 10.32 10.53
C GLY A 131 1.72 11.06 9.28
N VAL A 132 0.94 10.40 8.41
CA VAL A 132 0.38 10.99 7.20
C VAL A 132 -1.14 10.80 7.16
N SER A 133 -1.82 11.57 6.29
CA SER A 133 -3.25 11.41 6.08
C SER A 133 -3.56 10.11 5.34
N ILE A 134 -4.49 9.31 5.88
CA ILE A 134 -5.01 8.11 5.21
C ILE A 134 -6.49 8.33 4.94
N THR A 135 -6.86 8.31 3.66
CA THR A 135 -8.23 8.45 3.19
C THR A 135 -8.72 7.17 2.55
N LEU A 136 -10.03 6.97 2.52
CA LEU A 136 -10.66 5.76 2.01
C LEU A 136 -11.87 6.11 1.14
N GLU A 137 -11.96 5.42 0.02
CA GLU A 137 -13.14 5.34 -0.82
C GLU A 137 -13.42 3.86 -1.11
N ALA A 138 -14.56 3.36 -0.68
CA ALA A 138 -14.91 1.94 -0.77
C ALA A 138 -16.29 1.74 -1.40
N SER A 139 -16.40 0.76 -2.28
CA SER A 139 -17.65 0.42 -2.96
C SER A 139 -17.84 -1.09 -3.11
N LEU A 140 -19.10 -1.53 -3.05
CA LEU A 140 -19.53 -2.87 -3.49
C LEU A 140 -19.75 -2.90 -5.00
N ARG A 141 -19.51 -4.04 -5.63
CA ARG A 141 -19.83 -4.32 -7.04
C ARG A 141 -20.65 -5.60 -7.20
#